data_14f0269245673f564b6cc56b8d78c5af
#
_entry.id   14f0269245673f564b6cc56b8d78c5af
#
_cell.length_a   1.000
_cell.length_b   1.000
_cell.length_c   1.000
_cell.angle_alpha   90.00
_cell.angle_beta   90.00
_cell.angle_gamma   90.00
#
_symmetry.space_group_name_H-M   'P 1'
#
loop_
_entity.id
_entity.type
_entity.pdbx_description
1 polymer ?
#
loop_
_entity_poly.entity_id
_entity_poly.type
_entity_poly.pdbx_seq_one_letter_code
_entity_poly.pdbx_strand_id
1 'polypeptide(L)'
;LKWSLLSKIADEMGIFYIATGHYVRKVKVDDTCYITYAADSDKDQTFFLWGLKQDILRRMMLPMGDITKVEARAFAAERGFQKVAVKRDSLGVCFCPMDYRSFLKKWLVSNCQSQVSVGQPQVSAGQTWSTEVRRGRFVDEKGDFIAWHEGYPFYTVGQRRGLGIHLNRAVFVKEIRPEKNEV
;
A
#
# COMPACT_ATOMS: atom_id res chain seq x y z
N LEU A 1 2.15 9.13 -7.68
CA LEU A 1 1.26 10.13 -7.07
C LEU A 1 1.92 10.89 -5.91
N LYS A 2 2.38 10.23 -4.83
CA LYS A 2 2.95 10.88 -3.64
C LYS A 2 4.12 11.83 -3.97
N TRP A 3 5.10 11.37 -4.69
CA TRP A 3 6.30 12.14 -5.02
C TRP A 3 6.03 13.31 -5.95
N SER A 4 5.19 13.10 -6.98
CA SER A 4 4.80 14.18 -7.90
C SER A 4 4.05 15.30 -7.17
N LEU A 5 3.17 14.95 -6.22
CA LEU A 5 2.47 15.93 -5.42
C LEU A 5 3.41 16.70 -4.49
N LEU A 6 4.31 15.98 -3.79
CA LEU A 6 5.30 16.62 -2.90
C LEU A 6 6.25 17.54 -3.68
N SER A 7 6.67 17.13 -4.89
CA SER A 7 7.52 17.98 -5.73
C SER A 7 6.80 19.26 -6.14
N LYS A 8 5.53 19.17 -6.55
CA LYS A 8 4.72 20.32 -6.91
C LYS A 8 4.58 21.31 -5.75
N ILE A 9 4.23 20.82 -4.55
CA ILE A 9 4.10 21.65 -3.35
C ILE A 9 5.46 22.31 -3.01
N ALA A 10 6.56 21.55 -3.08
CA ALA A 10 7.88 22.06 -2.82
C ALA A 10 8.28 23.17 -3.81
N ASP A 11 7.92 23.01 -5.10
CA ASP A 11 8.16 24.02 -6.13
C ASP A 11 7.35 25.30 -5.85
N GLU A 12 6.09 25.17 -5.49
CA GLU A 12 5.22 26.30 -5.10
C GLU A 12 5.77 27.06 -3.88
N MET A 13 6.47 26.36 -2.98
CA MET A 13 7.08 26.93 -1.78
C MET A 13 8.54 27.41 -1.99
N GLY A 14 9.10 27.26 -3.19
CA GLY A 14 10.50 27.55 -3.47
C GLY A 14 11.50 26.62 -2.76
N ILE A 15 11.08 25.41 -2.38
CA ILE A 15 11.89 24.43 -1.65
C ILE A 15 12.43 23.38 -2.62
N PHE A 16 13.76 23.20 -2.64
CA PHE A 16 14.37 22.20 -3.51
C PHE A 16 14.34 20.79 -2.92
N TYR A 17 14.69 20.63 -1.65
CA TYR A 17 14.81 19.30 -1.04
C TYR A 17 13.50 18.80 -0.42
N ILE A 18 13.28 17.48 -0.56
CA ILE A 18 12.14 16.79 0.02
C ILE A 18 12.66 15.66 0.91
N ALA A 19 12.43 15.77 2.22
CA ALA A 19 12.83 14.76 3.19
C ALA A 19 11.68 13.79 3.50
N THR A 20 11.98 12.50 3.60
CA THR A 20 11.01 11.49 4.03
C THR A 20 11.65 10.42 4.89
N GLY A 21 10.84 9.78 5.73
CA GLY A 21 11.26 8.73 6.65
C GLY A 21 11.37 7.33 6.03
N HIS A 22 11.67 7.22 4.73
CA HIS A 22 11.90 5.91 4.12
C HIS A 22 13.26 5.35 4.53
N TYR A 23 13.29 4.06 4.87
CA TYR A 23 14.51 3.30 5.08
C TYR A 23 15.10 2.90 3.73
N VAL A 24 15.82 3.82 3.14
CA VAL A 24 16.49 3.68 1.83
C VAL A 24 17.69 4.61 1.83
N ARG A 25 18.80 4.19 1.24
CA ARG A 25 19.96 5.05 0.98
C ARG A 25 19.90 5.63 -0.42
N LYS A 26 20.40 6.83 -0.55
CA LYS A 26 20.66 7.48 -1.83
C LYS A 26 22.17 7.68 -1.99
N VAL A 27 22.71 7.20 -3.10
CA VAL A 27 24.10 7.43 -3.49
C VAL A 27 24.15 8.23 -4.78
N LYS A 28 25.14 9.08 -4.91
CA LYS A 28 25.40 9.83 -6.15
C LYS A 28 26.69 9.31 -6.76
N VAL A 29 26.65 8.89 -8.02
CA VAL A 29 27.81 8.52 -8.82
C VAL A 29 27.79 9.45 -10.02
N ASP A 30 28.82 10.26 -10.15
CA ASP A 30 28.88 11.37 -11.09
C ASP A 30 27.65 12.28 -10.95
N ASP A 31 26.88 12.45 -12.01
CA ASP A 31 25.62 13.24 -11.99
C ASP A 31 24.35 12.41 -11.84
N THR A 32 24.48 11.12 -11.59
CA THR A 32 23.35 10.20 -11.46
C THR A 32 23.13 9.80 -10.00
N CYS A 33 21.88 9.89 -9.54
CA CYS A 33 21.46 9.42 -8.24
C CYS A 33 20.89 8.01 -8.34
N TYR A 34 21.30 7.15 -7.43
CA TYR A 34 20.81 5.78 -7.30
C TYR A 34 20.22 5.59 -5.91
N ILE A 35 19.27 4.68 -5.80
CA ILE A 35 18.81 4.16 -4.51
C ILE A 35 19.49 2.82 -4.23
N THR A 36 19.81 2.57 -2.98
CA THR A 36 20.41 1.33 -2.51
C THR A 36 19.81 0.94 -1.18
N TYR A 37 20.05 -0.30 -0.76
CA TYR A 37 19.50 -0.86 0.46
C TYR A 37 19.82 -0.01 1.69
N ALA A 38 18.85 0.05 2.62
CA ALA A 38 19.03 0.66 3.92
C ALA A 38 20.02 -0.10 4.79
N ALA A 39 20.48 0.52 5.89
CA ALA A 39 21.25 -0.17 6.92
C ALA A 39 20.42 -1.26 7.63
N ASP A 40 19.12 -1.00 7.80
CA ASP A 40 18.17 -1.95 8.38
C ASP A 40 17.51 -2.76 7.26
N SER A 41 17.99 -3.99 7.03
CA SER A 41 17.46 -4.89 6.00
C SER A 41 16.01 -5.29 6.23
N ASP A 42 15.58 -5.39 7.50
CA ASP A 42 14.20 -5.77 7.85
C ASP A 42 13.19 -4.64 7.59
N LYS A 43 13.70 -3.41 7.49
CA LYS A 43 12.89 -2.21 7.26
C LYS A 43 13.13 -1.60 5.88
N ASP A 44 13.94 -2.23 5.05
CA ASP A 44 14.24 -1.72 3.71
C ASP A 44 12.98 -1.45 2.89
N GLN A 45 12.93 -0.28 2.27
CA GLN A 45 11.80 0.22 1.49
C GLN A 45 12.20 0.56 0.04
N THR A 46 13.33 0.09 -0.42
CA THR A 46 13.86 0.32 -1.77
C THR A 46 12.84 -0.08 -2.84
N PHE A 47 12.11 -1.18 -2.61
CA PHE A 47 11.08 -1.68 -3.51
C PHE A 47 10.01 -0.63 -3.85
N PHE A 48 9.66 0.26 -2.92
CA PHE A 48 8.62 1.27 -3.15
C PHE A 48 9.09 2.48 -3.97
N LEU A 49 10.40 2.59 -4.24
CA LEU A 49 11.01 3.75 -4.88
C LEU A 49 11.63 3.44 -6.26
N TRP A 50 11.53 2.21 -6.74
CA TRP A 50 12.16 1.74 -7.99
C TRP A 50 11.79 2.54 -9.24
N GLY A 51 10.59 3.11 -9.28
CA GLY A 51 10.08 3.86 -10.44
C GLY A 51 10.35 5.38 -10.40
N LEU A 52 11.16 5.87 -9.45
CA LEU A 52 11.46 7.29 -9.35
C LEU A 52 12.49 7.73 -10.39
N LYS A 53 12.24 8.90 -10.98
CA LYS A 53 13.12 9.51 -11.98
C LYS A 53 14.20 10.38 -11.33
N GLN A 54 15.22 10.73 -12.08
CA GLN A 54 16.38 11.50 -11.61
C GLN A 54 16.03 12.88 -11.04
N ASP A 55 15.05 13.56 -11.61
CA ASP A 55 14.54 14.83 -11.13
C ASP A 55 14.05 14.75 -9.67
N ILE A 56 13.37 13.67 -9.33
CA ILE A 56 12.91 13.39 -7.96
C ILE A 56 14.08 12.92 -7.08
N LEU A 57 14.88 11.95 -7.56
CA LEU A 57 15.97 11.37 -6.78
C LEU A 57 16.99 12.41 -6.32
N ARG A 58 17.31 13.40 -7.15
CA ARG A 58 18.22 14.50 -6.79
C ARG A 58 17.71 15.33 -5.62
N ARG A 59 16.41 15.46 -5.50
CA ARG A 59 15.74 16.28 -4.47
C ARG A 59 15.48 15.52 -3.16
N MET A 60 15.58 14.18 -3.17
CA MET A 60 15.28 13.35 -2.01
C MET A 60 16.34 13.45 -0.93
N MET A 61 15.88 13.61 0.31
CA MET A 61 16.65 13.39 1.53
C MET A 61 16.04 12.21 2.29
N LEU A 62 16.87 11.24 2.64
CA LEU A 62 16.47 9.97 3.23
C LEU A 62 17.24 9.70 4.54
N PRO A 63 16.96 10.49 5.59
CA PRO A 63 17.73 10.44 6.83
C PRO A 63 17.67 9.11 7.58
N MET A 64 16.67 8.26 7.25
CA MET A 64 16.51 6.95 7.87
C MET A 64 17.32 5.84 7.17
N GLY A 65 17.99 6.14 6.07
CA GLY A 65 18.69 5.14 5.28
C GLY A 65 19.90 4.53 5.98
N ASP A 66 20.57 5.29 6.83
CA ASP A 66 21.83 4.92 7.48
C ASP A 66 21.67 4.45 8.93
N ILE A 67 20.45 4.42 9.45
CA ILE A 67 20.15 4.02 10.82
C ILE A 67 19.17 2.86 10.86
N THR A 68 19.27 2.04 11.90
CA THR A 68 18.31 0.97 12.18
C THR A 68 17.05 1.52 12.85
N LYS A 69 15.99 0.74 12.83
CA LYS A 69 14.75 1.08 13.54
C LYS A 69 14.96 1.18 15.06
N VAL A 70 15.88 0.39 15.60
CA VAL A 70 16.23 0.41 17.03
C VAL A 70 16.90 1.74 17.37
N GLU A 71 17.88 2.16 16.60
CA GLU A 71 18.55 3.47 16.77
C GLU A 71 17.59 4.63 16.61
N ALA A 72 16.70 4.59 15.62
CA ALA A 72 15.68 5.61 15.43
C ALA A 72 14.73 5.73 16.63
N ARG A 73 14.36 4.63 17.26
CA ARG A 73 13.54 4.61 18.47
C ARG A 73 14.29 5.14 19.69
N ALA A 74 15.55 4.76 19.86
CA ALA A 74 16.40 5.29 20.93
C ALA A 74 16.54 6.82 20.79
N PHE A 75 16.85 7.31 19.61
CA PHE A 75 16.94 8.75 19.32
C PHE A 75 15.62 9.49 19.63
N ALA A 76 14.47 8.91 19.25
CA ALA A 76 13.16 9.48 19.57
C ALA A 76 12.92 9.55 21.09
N ALA A 77 13.30 8.50 21.84
CA ALA A 77 13.18 8.47 23.30
C ALA A 77 14.06 9.54 23.97
N GLU A 78 15.31 9.68 23.55
CA GLU A 78 16.25 10.69 24.06
C GLU A 78 15.74 12.12 23.85
N ARG A 79 15.01 12.34 22.74
CA ARG A 79 14.40 13.64 22.40
C ARG A 79 13.02 13.86 23.05
N GLY A 80 12.59 12.97 23.97
CA GLY A 80 11.32 13.09 24.69
C GLY A 80 10.09 12.56 23.95
N PHE A 81 10.25 11.96 22.77
CA PHE A 81 9.14 11.39 21.99
C PHE A 81 8.81 9.96 22.41
N GLN A 82 8.60 9.70 23.70
CA GLN A 82 8.39 8.36 24.27
C GLN A 82 7.26 7.59 23.61
N LYS A 83 6.11 8.24 23.35
CA LYS A 83 4.96 7.60 22.68
C LYS A 83 5.29 7.09 21.28
N VAL A 84 6.17 7.80 20.56
CA VAL A 84 6.60 7.40 19.21
C VAL A 84 7.62 6.27 19.30
N ALA A 85 8.54 6.32 20.27
CA ALA A 85 9.59 5.33 20.46
C ALA A 85 9.02 3.93 20.74
N VAL A 86 7.93 3.83 21.52
CA VAL A 86 7.30 2.53 21.87
C VAL A 86 6.17 2.11 20.92
N LYS A 87 5.75 2.96 19.99
CA LYS A 87 4.66 2.66 19.08
C LYS A 87 5.03 1.47 18.19
N ARG A 88 4.12 0.48 18.12
CA ARG A 88 4.26 -0.64 17.17
C ARG A 88 4.16 -0.13 15.74
N ASP A 89 4.90 -0.78 14.84
CA ASP A 89 4.78 -0.49 13.42
C ASP A 89 3.37 -0.84 12.93
N SER A 90 2.76 0.07 12.19
CA SER A 90 1.49 -0.21 11.54
C SER A 90 1.75 -1.11 10.33
N LEU A 91 1.14 -2.29 10.32
CA LEU A 91 1.22 -3.23 9.20
C LEU A 91 0.20 -2.92 8.09
N GLY A 92 -0.57 -1.87 8.24
CA GLY A 92 -1.61 -1.45 7.31
C GLY A 92 -1.40 -0.05 6.75
N VAL A 93 -2.36 0.39 5.94
CA VAL A 93 -2.36 1.74 5.40
C VAL A 93 -2.65 2.77 6.51
N CYS A 94 -1.97 3.90 6.47
CA CYS A 94 -1.96 4.90 7.54
C CYS A 94 -3.34 5.53 7.85
N PHE A 95 -4.29 5.46 6.92
CA PHE A 95 -5.65 5.96 7.07
C PHE A 95 -6.66 4.89 7.54
N CYS A 96 -6.22 3.65 7.78
CA CYS A 96 -7.08 2.55 8.22
C CYS A 96 -6.75 2.20 9.69
N PRO A 97 -7.48 2.75 10.68
CA PRO A 97 -7.20 2.50 12.10
C PRO A 97 -7.63 1.10 12.56
N MET A 98 -8.37 0.38 11.73
CA MET A 98 -8.83 -0.98 11.95
C MET A 98 -8.30 -1.91 10.86
N ASP A 99 -8.70 -3.17 10.85
CA ASP A 99 -8.34 -4.06 9.77
C ASP A 99 -8.96 -3.58 8.41
N TYR A 100 -8.25 -3.84 7.32
CA TYR A 100 -8.66 -3.36 6.00
C TYR A 100 -10.01 -3.92 5.53
N ARG A 101 -10.41 -5.11 5.99
CA ARG A 101 -11.70 -5.71 5.62
C ARG A 101 -12.85 -4.94 6.24
N SER A 102 -12.74 -4.59 7.52
CA SER A 102 -13.72 -3.76 8.22
C SER A 102 -13.81 -2.36 7.59
N PHE A 103 -12.68 -1.78 7.20
CA PHE A 103 -12.65 -0.52 6.47
C PHE A 103 -13.37 -0.63 5.11
N LEU A 104 -13.02 -1.63 4.31
CA LEU A 104 -13.65 -1.86 3.01
C LEU A 104 -15.15 -2.12 3.12
N LYS A 105 -15.59 -2.93 4.10
CA LYS A 105 -17.02 -3.17 4.37
C LYS A 105 -17.76 -1.86 4.62
N LYS A 106 -17.24 -1.00 5.50
CA LYS A 106 -17.83 0.31 5.78
C LYS A 106 -17.87 1.20 4.55
N TRP A 107 -16.74 1.28 3.83
CA TRP A 107 -16.63 2.11 2.65
C TRP A 107 -17.58 1.68 1.52
N LEU A 108 -17.69 0.39 1.26
CA LEU A 108 -18.61 -0.16 0.27
C LEU A 108 -20.06 0.13 0.61
N VAL A 109 -20.49 -0.07 1.87
CA VAL A 109 -21.84 0.25 2.33
C VAL A 109 -22.16 1.74 2.19
N SER A 110 -21.23 2.62 2.61
CA SER A 110 -21.44 4.08 2.53
C SER A 110 -21.55 4.58 1.10
N ASN A 111 -20.80 4.01 0.16
CA ASN A 111 -20.84 4.43 -1.24
C ASN A 111 -21.99 3.80 -2.04
N CYS A 112 -22.58 2.68 -1.58
CA CYS A 112 -23.83 2.16 -2.15
C CYS A 112 -25.01 3.09 -1.92
N GLN A 113 -25.01 3.85 -0.83
CA GLN A 113 -26.10 4.78 -0.51
C GLN A 113 -25.96 6.14 -1.21
N SER A 114 -24.79 6.47 -1.76
CA SER A 114 -24.45 7.79 -2.30
C SER A 114 -24.62 7.92 -3.82
N GLN A 115 -25.21 6.96 -4.52
CA GLN A 115 -25.46 7.05 -5.97
C GLN A 115 -26.76 7.81 -6.34
N VAL A 116 -27.07 8.88 -5.57
CA VAL A 116 -27.99 9.91 -6.02
C VAL A 116 -27.24 11.23 -6.01
N SER A 117 -26.88 11.69 -7.22
CA SER A 117 -26.41 13.05 -7.56
C SER A 117 -25.02 13.47 -7.08
N VAL A 118 -24.07 13.56 -7.98
CA VAL A 118 -23.23 14.68 -8.44
C VAL A 118 -22.00 14.17 -9.16
N GLY A 119 -21.86 14.48 -10.47
CA GLY A 119 -20.60 14.58 -11.21
C GLY A 119 -19.67 13.36 -11.23
N GLN A 120 -19.99 12.30 -11.96
CA GLN A 120 -19.07 11.18 -12.21
C GLN A 120 -18.03 11.54 -13.26
N PRO A 121 -16.74 11.09 -13.10
CA PRO A 121 -15.88 10.88 -14.26
C PRO A 121 -16.47 9.73 -15.07
N GLN A 122 -16.71 9.96 -16.35
CA GLN A 122 -17.23 8.97 -17.29
C GLN A 122 -16.24 7.79 -17.38
N VAL A 123 -16.57 6.68 -16.73
CA VAL A 123 -16.00 5.37 -17.06
C VAL A 123 -16.82 4.83 -18.23
N SER A 124 -16.14 4.44 -19.30
CA SER A 124 -16.71 3.92 -20.54
C SER A 124 -17.82 2.91 -20.26
N ALA A 125 -18.92 3.08 -21.02
CA ALA A 125 -20.12 2.24 -20.94
C ALA A 125 -19.79 0.73 -21.00
N GLY A 126 -20.08 0.00 -19.94
CA GLY A 126 -19.98 -1.45 -19.89
C GLY A 126 -19.58 -2.08 -18.54
N GLN A 127 -19.06 -1.31 -17.59
CA GLN A 127 -18.67 -1.87 -16.28
C GLN A 127 -19.52 -1.30 -15.15
N THR A 128 -20.71 -1.86 -14.97
CA THR A 128 -21.46 -1.70 -13.71
C THR A 128 -20.82 -2.59 -12.65
N TRP A 129 -19.98 -2.01 -11.80
CA TRP A 129 -19.54 -2.66 -10.59
C TRP A 129 -20.75 -2.85 -9.66
N SER A 130 -21.20 -4.10 -9.48
CA SER A 130 -22.18 -4.36 -8.44
C SER A 130 -21.51 -4.12 -7.09
N THR A 131 -21.88 -3.05 -6.43
CA THR A 131 -21.31 -2.57 -5.16
C THR A 131 -21.74 -3.40 -3.95
N GLU A 132 -22.47 -4.48 -4.14
CA GLU A 132 -22.85 -5.37 -3.06
C GLU A 132 -21.74 -6.37 -2.77
N VAL A 133 -21.22 -6.29 -1.55
CA VAL A 133 -20.34 -7.32 -1.01
C VAL A 133 -21.17 -8.58 -0.81
N ARG A 134 -21.13 -9.48 -1.77
CA ARG A 134 -21.83 -10.77 -1.72
C ARG A 134 -20.83 -11.89 -1.47
N ARG A 135 -21.30 -12.94 -0.80
CA ARG A 135 -20.57 -14.18 -0.68
C ARG A 135 -20.25 -14.74 -2.06
N GLY A 136 -18.98 -15.02 -2.33
CA GLY A 136 -18.49 -15.54 -3.60
C GLY A 136 -17.77 -16.87 -3.43
N ARG A 137 -17.21 -17.40 -4.51
CA ARG A 137 -16.59 -18.72 -4.56
C ARG A 137 -15.10 -18.65 -4.81
N PHE A 138 -14.31 -19.37 -4.00
CA PHE A 138 -12.98 -19.77 -4.42
C PHE A 138 -13.12 -20.97 -5.36
N VAL A 139 -12.44 -20.89 -6.49
CA VAL A 139 -12.41 -21.96 -7.49
C VAL A 139 -10.95 -22.30 -7.82
N ASP A 140 -10.71 -23.53 -8.22
CA ASP A 140 -9.39 -23.93 -8.71
C ASP A 140 -9.17 -23.55 -10.18
N GLU A 141 -8.03 -23.92 -10.74
CA GLU A 141 -7.68 -23.65 -12.14
C GLU A 141 -8.62 -24.31 -13.16
N LYS A 142 -9.35 -25.33 -12.76
CA LYS A 142 -10.34 -26.02 -13.59
C LYS A 142 -11.73 -25.42 -13.47
N GLY A 143 -11.93 -24.52 -12.49
CA GLY A 143 -13.22 -23.92 -12.16
C GLY A 143 -14.01 -24.69 -11.09
N ASP A 144 -13.40 -25.72 -10.49
CA ASP A 144 -14.03 -26.51 -9.44
C ASP A 144 -14.10 -25.73 -8.13
N PHE A 145 -15.22 -25.87 -7.43
CA PHE A 145 -15.46 -25.19 -6.17
C PHE A 145 -14.50 -25.65 -5.06
N ILE A 146 -13.86 -24.72 -4.38
CA ILE A 146 -13.00 -24.98 -3.23
C ILE A 146 -13.67 -24.57 -1.92
N ALA A 147 -14.10 -23.32 -1.82
CA ALA A 147 -14.66 -22.75 -0.60
C ALA A 147 -15.47 -21.47 -0.89
N TRP A 148 -16.17 -20.98 0.13
CA TRP A 148 -16.85 -19.70 0.07
C TRP A 148 -15.97 -18.57 0.62
N HIS A 149 -16.10 -17.38 0.05
CA HIS A 149 -15.47 -16.16 0.56
C HIS A 149 -16.49 -15.03 0.76
N GLU A 150 -16.11 -13.99 1.49
CA GLU A 150 -16.99 -12.86 1.84
C GLU A 150 -17.24 -11.87 0.69
N GLY A 151 -16.53 -12.00 -0.42
CA GLY A 151 -16.61 -11.13 -1.59
C GLY A 151 -15.25 -10.90 -2.22
N TYR A 152 -15.17 -10.86 -3.53
CA TYR A 152 -13.91 -10.69 -4.27
C TYR A 152 -13.11 -9.41 -3.90
N PRO A 153 -13.71 -8.27 -3.47
CA PRO A 153 -12.96 -7.06 -3.15
C PRO A 153 -11.97 -7.21 -1.99
N PHE A 154 -12.11 -8.27 -1.19
CA PHE A 154 -11.22 -8.54 -0.05
C PHE A 154 -9.96 -9.33 -0.42
N TYR A 155 -9.75 -9.62 -1.70
CA TYR A 155 -8.64 -10.43 -2.17
C TYR A 155 -7.80 -9.69 -3.20
N THR A 156 -6.55 -10.11 -3.32
CA THR A 156 -5.58 -9.52 -4.24
C THR A 156 -4.83 -10.62 -4.96
N VAL A 157 -4.58 -10.46 -6.25
CA VAL A 157 -3.75 -11.40 -7.02
C VAL A 157 -2.38 -11.58 -6.37
N GLY A 158 -1.94 -12.81 -6.22
CA GLY A 158 -0.72 -13.17 -5.49
C GLY A 158 -0.89 -13.36 -3.97
N GLN A 159 -2.06 -13.04 -3.41
CA GLN A 159 -2.31 -13.21 -1.97
C GLN A 159 -2.21 -14.68 -1.55
N ARG A 160 -1.43 -14.97 -0.51
CA ARG A 160 -1.23 -16.31 0.06
C ARG A 160 -1.83 -16.47 1.45
N ARG A 161 -1.94 -15.38 2.23
CA ARG A 161 -2.42 -15.40 3.62
C ARG A 161 -3.81 -14.81 3.73
N GLY A 162 -4.56 -15.25 4.75
CA GLY A 162 -5.90 -14.73 5.02
C GLY A 162 -6.96 -15.16 3.99
N LEU A 163 -6.72 -16.26 3.27
CA LEU A 163 -7.72 -16.83 2.35
C LEU A 163 -8.82 -17.60 3.09
N GLY A 164 -8.53 -18.13 4.28
CA GLY A 164 -9.47 -18.97 5.02
C GLY A 164 -9.69 -20.35 4.39
N ILE A 165 -8.79 -20.77 3.50
CA ILE A 165 -8.80 -22.07 2.83
C ILE A 165 -7.77 -22.96 3.50
N HIS A 166 -8.16 -24.18 3.87
CA HIS A 166 -7.28 -25.19 4.45
C HIS A 166 -7.08 -26.31 3.44
N LEU A 167 -6.01 -26.21 2.67
CA LEU A 167 -5.58 -27.26 1.75
C LEU A 167 -4.20 -27.76 2.18
N ASN A 168 -3.91 -29.04 1.94
CA ASN A 168 -2.61 -29.66 2.26
C ASN A 168 -1.46 -29.15 1.39
N ARG A 169 -1.64 -28.04 0.71
CA ARG A 169 -0.64 -27.38 -0.14
C ARG A 169 -0.75 -25.86 -0.05
N ALA A 170 0.34 -25.18 -0.32
CA ALA A 170 0.33 -23.72 -0.42
C ALA A 170 -0.48 -23.29 -1.65
N VAL A 171 -1.40 -22.35 -1.44
CA VAL A 171 -2.22 -21.76 -2.50
C VAL A 171 -2.10 -20.24 -2.48
N PHE A 172 -2.34 -19.62 -3.61
CA PHE A 172 -2.37 -18.18 -3.77
C PHE A 172 -3.43 -17.79 -4.78
N VAL A 173 -3.90 -16.56 -4.69
CA VAL A 173 -4.84 -15.98 -5.64
C VAL A 173 -4.14 -15.81 -6.98
N LYS A 174 -4.59 -16.53 -8.01
CA LYS A 174 -4.08 -16.44 -9.37
C LYS A 174 -4.82 -15.37 -10.16
N GLU A 175 -6.13 -15.32 -10.00
CA GLU A 175 -7.03 -14.45 -10.76
C GLU A 175 -8.24 -14.05 -9.90
N ILE A 176 -8.83 -12.91 -10.19
CA ILE A 176 -10.10 -12.45 -9.62
C ILE A 176 -11.05 -12.19 -10.76
N ARG A 177 -12.26 -12.74 -10.70
CA ARG A 177 -13.34 -12.56 -11.67
C ARG A 177 -14.52 -11.84 -11.04
N PRO A 178 -14.54 -10.50 -11.07
CA PRO A 178 -15.55 -9.69 -10.39
C PRO A 178 -16.98 -9.99 -10.84
N GLU A 179 -17.17 -10.20 -12.14
CA GLU A 179 -18.46 -10.45 -12.78
C GLU A 179 -19.13 -11.75 -12.30
N LYS A 180 -18.33 -12.73 -11.86
CA LYS A 180 -18.78 -14.00 -11.30
C LYS A 180 -18.67 -14.08 -9.79
N ASN A 181 -18.06 -13.05 -9.17
CA ASN A 181 -17.69 -13.04 -7.77
C ASN A 181 -16.85 -14.28 -7.40
N GLU A 182 -15.84 -14.58 -8.23
CA GLU A 182 -14.93 -15.73 -8.10
C GLU A 182 -13.48 -15.25 -7.87
N VAL A 183 -12.78 -16.02 -7.08
CA VAL A 183 -11.36 -15.83 -6.77
C VAL A 183 -10.62 -17.14 -6.98
#